data_d2aac1e93de84d9ef2f34a4642f33f0f
#
_entry.id   d2aac1e93de84d9ef2f34a4642f33f0f
#
_cell.length_a   1.000
_cell.length_b   1.000
_cell.length_c   1.000
_cell.angle_alpha   90.00
_cell.angle_beta   90.00
_cell.angle_gamma   90.00
#
_symmetry.space_group_name_H-M   'P 1'
#
loop_
_entity.id
_entity.type
_entity.pdbx_description
1 polymer ?
#
loop_
_entity_poly.entity_id
_entity_poly.type
_entity_poly.pdbx_seq_one_letter_code
_entity_poly.pdbx_strand_id
1 'polypeptide(L)'
;MFVTLTSLMALSLGPVSAQAQTGTEKVNEKFHIYLCLGQSNMEGNAKIEACDTVNVTPRFKVLQAVDCPDLGREKGKWYTAVPPLARCGTGLTPADYFGRTLADSLPADVEIGVINVAVGGCRIELFDKDNYASYVAGSPDWLKNMVAEYDGNPYARLIELAKQASRCGVIKGILLHQGESNTGDPDWPMKVKKVYDNILSDLGLQPNSLPLLVGELVSEGQGGACASMNPVIQKLPETIPVVHVVSSEGCEAVSDRLHFSAAGYREHDTRDNLNFEKALKTE
;
A
#
# COMPACT_ATOMS: atom_id res chain seq x y z
N MET A 1 64.75 58.16 -11.30
CA MET A 1 63.52 57.98 -12.04
C MET A 1 63.40 56.49 -12.36
N PHE A 2 62.77 55.71 -11.46
CA PHE A 2 62.71 54.26 -11.57
C PHE A 2 61.31 53.90 -12.09
N VAL A 3 61.25 53.19 -13.20
CA VAL A 3 59.98 52.68 -13.78
C VAL A 3 59.85 51.21 -13.36
N THR A 4 58.93 50.91 -12.53
CA THR A 4 58.55 49.53 -12.14
C THR A 4 57.58 48.93 -13.11
N LEU A 5 57.92 47.87 -13.80
CA LEU A 5 57.09 47.06 -14.66
C LEU A 5 56.30 46.04 -13.79
N THR A 6 55.00 46.17 -13.69
CA THR A 6 54.11 45.20 -13.06
C THR A 6 53.64 44.18 -14.10
N SER A 7 54.03 42.94 -13.94
CA SER A 7 53.60 41.80 -14.76
C SER A 7 52.23 41.30 -14.29
N LEU A 8 51.23 41.34 -15.17
CA LEU A 8 49.89 40.75 -14.93
C LEU A 8 49.94 39.27 -15.33
N MET A 9 49.85 38.35 -14.36
CA MET A 9 49.58 36.93 -14.61
C MET A 9 48.09 36.71 -14.81
N ALA A 10 47.69 36.30 -16.01
CA ALA A 10 46.36 35.86 -16.31
C ALA A 10 46.20 34.38 -15.92
N LEU A 11 45.37 34.09 -14.88
CA LEU A 11 44.93 32.72 -14.58
C LEU A 11 43.86 32.33 -15.57
N SER A 12 44.12 31.34 -16.40
CA SER A 12 43.12 30.67 -17.23
C SER A 12 42.35 29.63 -16.39
N LEU A 13 41.10 29.91 -16.04
CA LEU A 13 40.18 28.93 -15.51
C LEU A 13 39.70 28.06 -16.66
N GLY A 14 40.16 26.83 -16.72
CA GLY A 14 39.62 25.81 -17.62
C GLY A 14 38.21 25.38 -17.19
N PRO A 15 37.36 24.91 -18.12
CA PRO A 15 36.01 24.48 -17.78
C PRO A 15 36.05 23.22 -16.93
N VAL A 16 35.51 23.30 -15.71
CA VAL A 16 35.22 22.13 -14.88
C VAL A 16 34.08 21.36 -15.54
N SER A 17 34.39 20.28 -16.22
CA SER A 17 33.39 19.30 -16.70
C SER A 17 32.71 18.66 -15.50
N ALA A 18 31.51 19.06 -15.20
CA ALA A 18 30.64 18.32 -14.31
C ALA A 18 30.29 16.99 -14.98
N GLN A 19 30.97 15.92 -14.62
CA GLN A 19 30.53 14.56 -14.94
C GLN A 19 29.30 14.28 -14.11
N ALA A 20 28.14 14.25 -14.77
CA ALA A 20 26.93 13.69 -14.20
C ALA A 20 27.20 12.21 -13.93
N GLN A 21 27.33 11.87 -12.66
CA GLN A 21 27.33 10.47 -12.20
C GLN A 21 25.93 9.93 -12.42
N THR A 22 25.67 9.30 -13.56
CA THR A 22 24.54 8.39 -13.77
C THR A 22 24.86 7.06 -13.08
N GLY A 23 24.95 7.06 -11.76
CA GLY A 23 24.92 5.86 -10.97
C GLY A 23 23.48 5.38 -10.97
N THR A 24 23.16 4.31 -11.71
CA THR A 24 21.97 3.52 -11.45
C THR A 24 22.13 2.98 -10.02
N GLU A 25 21.43 3.57 -9.05
CA GLU A 25 21.36 3.00 -7.71
C GLU A 25 20.90 1.55 -7.86
N LYS A 26 21.71 0.62 -7.36
CA LYS A 26 21.39 -0.80 -7.43
C LYS A 26 20.18 -1.06 -6.52
N VAL A 27 19.14 -1.67 -7.09
CA VAL A 27 17.95 -2.07 -6.34
C VAL A 27 18.38 -2.89 -5.11
N ASN A 28 17.89 -2.52 -3.93
CA ASN A 28 18.12 -3.26 -2.69
C ASN A 28 17.17 -4.46 -2.62
N GLU A 29 17.67 -5.65 -2.91
CA GLU A 29 16.90 -6.92 -2.86
C GLU A 29 16.36 -7.22 -1.45
N LYS A 30 16.91 -6.58 -0.40
CA LYS A 30 16.45 -6.71 0.98
C LYS A 30 15.45 -5.63 1.40
N PHE A 31 15.05 -4.75 0.50
CA PHE A 31 13.94 -3.84 0.74
C PHE A 31 12.68 -4.38 0.06
N HIS A 32 11.84 -5.06 0.85
CA HIS A 32 10.62 -5.72 0.40
C HIS A 32 9.43 -4.74 0.45
N ILE A 33 8.77 -4.54 -0.68
CA ILE A 33 7.72 -3.55 -0.84
C ILE A 33 6.38 -4.25 -1.08
N TYR A 34 5.34 -3.78 -0.40
CA TYR A 34 3.98 -4.32 -0.49
C TYR A 34 3.01 -3.22 -0.90
N LEU A 35 2.15 -3.53 -1.87
CA LEU A 35 1.11 -2.64 -2.36
C LEU A 35 -0.18 -2.93 -1.60
N CYS A 36 -0.76 -1.93 -0.95
CA CYS A 36 -2.00 -2.07 -0.19
C CYS A 36 -3.08 -1.25 -0.89
N LEU A 37 -4.22 -1.90 -1.19
CA LEU A 37 -5.37 -1.23 -1.81
C LEU A 37 -6.69 -1.78 -1.26
N GLY A 38 -7.74 -0.99 -1.34
CA GLY A 38 -9.04 -1.40 -0.84
C GLY A 38 -9.95 -0.25 -0.44
N GLN A 39 -10.85 -0.53 0.49
CA GLN A 39 -11.79 0.46 1.01
C GLN A 39 -11.53 0.79 2.49
N SER A 40 -12.54 1.19 3.25
CA SER A 40 -12.38 1.75 4.60
C SER A 40 -11.55 0.91 5.58
N ASN A 41 -11.67 -0.42 5.54
CA ASN A 41 -10.84 -1.27 6.39
C ASN A 41 -9.36 -1.21 5.97
N MET A 42 -9.02 -1.13 4.69
CA MET A 42 -7.64 -0.93 4.23
C MET A 42 -7.18 0.53 4.37
N GLU A 43 -8.09 1.49 4.25
CA GLU A 43 -7.79 2.91 4.42
C GLU A 43 -7.37 3.23 5.87
N GLY A 44 -7.98 2.55 6.85
CA GLY A 44 -7.76 2.75 8.27
C GLY A 44 -8.95 3.39 8.96
N ASN A 45 -9.83 2.56 9.52
CA ASN A 45 -11.04 3.03 10.19
C ASN A 45 -10.96 2.96 11.73
N ALA A 46 -10.10 2.10 12.29
CA ALA A 46 -9.99 2.02 13.73
C ALA A 46 -9.17 3.18 14.32
N LYS A 47 -9.54 3.58 15.53
CA LYS A 47 -8.81 4.61 16.27
C LYS A 47 -7.38 4.13 16.55
N ILE A 48 -6.40 4.98 16.21
CA ILE A 48 -5.01 4.78 16.58
C ILE A 48 -4.88 4.96 18.09
N GLU A 49 -4.31 3.97 18.77
CA GLU A 49 -4.04 3.99 20.19
C GLU A 49 -2.55 4.27 20.47
N ALA A 50 -2.21 4.60 21.72
CA ALA A 50 -0.83 4.95 22.07
C ALA A 50 0.18 3.82 21.75
N CYS A 51 -0.23 2.55 21.89
CA CYS A 51 0.62 1.40 21.57
C CYS A 51 0.93 1.30 20.07
N ASP A 52 0.09 1.86 19.17
CA ASP A 52 0.27 1.80 17.74
C ASP A 52 1.32 2.81 17.25
N THR A 53 1.62 3.84 18.03
CA THR A 53 2.55 4.91 17.64
C THR A 53 3.97 4.74 18.20
N VAL A 54 4.17 3.76 19.08
CA VAL A 54 5.46 3.52 19.73
C VAL A 54 6.12 2.24 19.20
N ASN A 55 7.43 2.15 19.37
CA ASN A 55 8.23 0.97 19.02
C ASN A 55 8.09 0.52 17.55
N VAL A 56 7.75 1.45 16.64
CA VAL A 56 7.78 1.16 15.20
C VAL A 56 9.25 1.08 14.77
N THR A 57 9.69 -0.09 14.34
CA THR A 57 11.05 -0.28 13.87
C THR A 57 11.36 0.61 12.67
N PRO A 58 12.54 1.24 12.58
CA PRO A 58 12.94 2.03 11.41
C PRO A 58 13.03 1.20 10.10
N ARG A 59 13.07 -0.13 10.23
CA ARG A 59 13.03 -1.05 9.09
C ARG A 59 11.65 -1.15 8.44
N PHE A 60 10.58 -0.77 9.14
CA PHE A 60 9.24 -0.70 8.59
C PHE A 60 8.94 0.72 8.13
N LYS A 61 8.67 0.88 6.84
CA LYS A 61 8.53 2.17 6.17
C LYS A 61 7.20 2.27 5.41
N VAL A 62 6.70 3.49 5.30
CA VAL A 62 5.57 3.84 4.43
C VAL A 62 6.04 4.81 3.35
N LEU A 63 5.70 4.55 2.09
CA LEU A 63 5.80 5.55 1.04
C LEU A 63 4.51 6.36 1.03
N GLN A 64 4.60 7.62 1.45
CA GLN A 64 3.41 8.46 1.63
C GLN A 64 2.68 8.67 0.32
N ALA A 65 1.38 8.35 0.28
CA ALA A 65 0.59 8.39 -0.95
C ALA A 65 -0.01 9.78 -1.26
N VAL A 66 -0.13 10.64 -0.27
CA VAL A 66 -0.65 12.01 -0.36
C VAL A 66 0.16 12.94 0.54
N ASP A 67 0.14 14.24 0.28
CA ASP A 67 0.75 15.21 1.19
C ASP A 67 -0.01 15.27 2.51
N CYS A 68 0.72 15.20 3.63
CA CYS A 68 0.18 15.27 4.99
C CYS A 68 0.96 16.31 5.81
N PRO A 69 0.70 17.61 5.63
CA PRO A 69 1.44 18.69 6.30
C PRO A 69 1.42 18.56 7.82
N ASP A 70 0.27 18.21 8.42
CA ASP A 70 0.12 18.05 9.87
C ASP A 70 1.00 16.94 10.46
N LEU A 71 1.42 15.99 9.63
CA LEU A 71 2.33 14.90 9.99
C LEU A 71 3.77 15.17 9.52
N GLY A 72 4.02 16.30 8.85
CA GLY A 72 5.31 16.59 8.22
C GLY A 72 5.67 15.62 7.10
N ARG A 73 4.68 15.03 6.41
CA ARG A 73 4.90 14.02 5.37
C ARG A 73 4.50 14.56 4.00
N GLU A 74 5.36 14.29 3.03
CA GLU A 74 5.18 14.66 1.62
C GLU A 74 4.90 13.40 0.78
N LYS A 75 4.05 13.54 -0.21
CA LYS A 75 3.82 12.52 -1.24
C LYS A 75 5.13 12.03 -1.86
N GLY A 76 5.25 10.71 -2.04
CA GLY A 76 6.42 10.10 -2.67
C GLY A 76 7.69 10.08 -1.82
N LYS A 77 7.58 10.35 -0.52
CA LYS A 77 8.69 10.24 0.44
C LYS A 77 8.48 9.05 1.37
N TRP A 78 9.59 8.39 1.71
CA TRP A 78 9.61 7.30 2.69
C TRP A 78 9.71 7.84 4.12
N TYR A 79 8.90 7.28 5.02
CA TYR A 79 8.91 7.56 6.46
C TYR A 79 8.85 6.27 7.25
N THR A 80 9.31 6.27 8.51
CA THR A 80 8.97 5.18 9.43
C THR A 80 7.44 5.06 9.49
N ALA A 81 6.94 3.83 9.38
CA ALA A 81 5.51 3.55 9.22
C ALA A 81 4.73 3.70 10.54
N VAL A 82 4.77 4.89 11.13
CA VAL A 82 3.88 5.25 12.26
C VAL A 82 2.50 5.59 11.66
N PRO A 83 1.40 5.00 12.13
CA PRO A 83 0.07 5.32 11.60
C PRO A 83 -0.30 6.82 11.72
N PRO A 84 -1.16 7.33 10.82
CA PRO A 84 -1.87 6.65 9.74
C PRO A 84 -0.97 6.36 8.52
N LEU A 85 -1.27 5.28 7.78
CA LEU A 85 -0.45 4.83 6.63
C LEU A 85 -1.08 5.13 5.26
N ALA A 86 -2.34 5.54 5.20
CA ALA A 86 -3.02 5.91 3.95
C ALA A 86 -3.07 7.43 3.77
N ARG A 87 -4.18 8.06 4.15
CA ARG A 87 -4.40 9.51 4.08
C ARG A 87 -4.28 10.15 5.47
N CYS A 88 -4.11 11.45 5.53
CA CYS A 88 -3.82 12.21 6.77
C CYS A 88 -5.00 12.02 7.69
N GLY A 89 -5.86 11.89 8.02
CA GLY A 89 -6.96 11.78 8.99
C GLY A 89 -7.53 10.38 9.12
N THR A 90 -6.85 9.38 8.54
CA THR A 90 -7.29 7.98 8.64
C THR A 90 -6.81 7.33 9.94
N GLY A 91 -7.26 6.13 10.22
CA GLY A 91 -6.95 5.40 11.44
C GLY A 91 -5.95 4.27 11.23
N LEU A 92 -6.01 3.29 12.11
CA LEU A 92 -5.24 2.06 12.04
C LEU A 92 -5.75 1.19 10.88
N THR A 93 -4.84 0.54 10.18
CA THR A 93 -5.08 -0.27 8.97
C THR A 93 -4.41 -1.64 9.11
N PRO A 94 -4.86 -2.68 8.37
CA PRO A 94 -4.18 -3.97 8.32
C PRO A 94 -2.69 -3.85 8.01
N ALA A 95 -2.28 -2.95 7.15
CA ALA A 95 -0.88 -2.77 6.79
C ALA A 95 0.04 -2.42 7.96
N ASP A 96 -0.48 -1.84 9.06
CA ASP A 96 0.31 -1.45 10.23
C ASP A 96 0.97 -2.65 10.92
N TYR A 97 0.16 -3.65 11.25
CA TYR A 97 0.65 -4.83 11.97
C TYR A 97 1.20 -5.89 11.03
N PHE A 98 0.73 -5.95 9.78
CA PHE A 98 1.40 -6.72 8.72
C PHE A 98 2.88 -6.35 8.63
N GLY A 99 3.19 -5.08 8.45
CA GLY A 99 4.57 -4.65 8.29
C GLY A 99 5.42 -4.81 9.56
N ARG A 100 4.85 -4.60 10.75
CA ARG A 100 5.54 -4.82 12.04
C ARG A 100 5.90 -6.28 12.23
N THR A 101 4.91 -7.17 12.12
CA THR A 101 5.11 -8.62 12.33
C THR A 101 6.07 -9.20 11.28
N LEU A 102 5.97 -8.73 10.03
CA LEU A 102 6.88 -9.15 8.97
C LEU A 102 8.32 -8.67 9.24
N ALA A 103 8.49 -7.45 9.73
CA ALA A 103 9.81 -6.95 10.13
C ALA A 103 10.41 -7.73 11.32
N ASP A 104 9.58 -8.23 12.24
CA ASP A 104 10.03 -9.04 13.37
C ASP A 104 10.38 -10.48 12.96
N SER A 105 9.72 -11.01 11.93
CA SER A 105 9.89 -12.39 11.44
C SER A 105 11.06 -12.55 10.46
N LEU A 106 11.42 -11.49 9.73
CA LEU A 106 12.46 -11.53 8.70
C LEU A 106 13.85 -11.12 9.26
N PRO A 107 14.96 -11.54 8.61
CA PRO A 107 16.30 -11.17 9.01
C PRO A 107 16.46 -9.66 9.26
N ALA A 108 17.30 -9.30 10.23
CA ALA A 108 17.47 -7.92 10.70
C ALA A 108 17.95 -6.92 9.63
N ASP A 109 18.48 -7.40 8.53
CA ASP A 109 18.94 -6.61 7.39
C ASP A 109 17.89 -6.46 6.27
N VAL A 110 16.69 -7.03 6.47
CA VAL A 110 15.53 -6.85 5.56
C VAL A 110 14.71 -5.64 6.02
N GLU A 111 14.44 -4.74 5.10
CA GLU A 111 13.52 -3.61 5.29
C GLU A 111 12.17 -3.92 4.66
N ILE A 112 11.10 -3.39 5.26
CA ILE A 112 9.71 -3.54 4.79
C ILE A 112 9.18 -2.18 4.39
N GLY A 113 8.61 -2.08 3.21
CA GLY A 113 7.93 -0.88 2.73
C GLY A 113 6.48 -1.17 2.38
N VAL A 114 5.58 -0.29 2.75
CA VAL A 114 4.18 -0.35 2.32
C VAL A 114 3.80 0.91 1.54
N ILE A 115 2.92 0.73 0.55
CA ILE A 115 2.27 1.81 -0.20
C ILE A 115 0.79 1.59 -0.03
N ASN A 116 0.10 2.42 0.75
CA ASN A 116 -1.33 2.26 1.00
C ASN A 116 -2.15 3.30 0.25
N VAL A 117 -2.91 2.83 -0.75
CA VAL A 117 -3.85 3.63 -1.52
C VAL A 117 -5.23 2.99 -1.40
N ALA A 118 -6.05 3.51 -0.52
CA ALA A 118 -7.39 3.00 -0.24
C ALA A 118 -8.38 4.15 -0.10
N VAL A 119 -9.66 3.89 -0.41
CA VAL A 119 -10.73 4.90 -0.38
C VAL A 119 -11.96 4.32 0.30
N GLY A 120 -12.34 4.88 1.43
CA GLY A 120 -13.50 4.43 2.20
C GLY A 120 -14.78 4.37 1.36
N GLY A 121 -15.55 3.29 1.52
CA GLY A 121 -16.83 3.09 0.83
C GLY A 121 -16.76 2.84 -0.68
N CYS A 122 -15.57 2.73 -1.27
CA CYS A 122 -15.46 2.49 -2.71
C CYS A 122 -15.76 1.03 -3.07
N ARG A 123 -16.23 0.83 -4.29
CA ARG A 123 -16.28 -0.48 -4.95
C ARG A 123 -14.93 -0.78 -5.62
N ILE A 124 -14.69 -2.06 -5.95
CA ILE A 124 -13.46 -2.49 -6.64
C ILE A 124 -13.27 -1.78 -8.00
N GLU A 125 -14.34 -1.35 -8.62
CA GLU A 125 -14.36 -0.61 -9.88
C GLU A 125 -13.56 0.70 -9.84
N LEU A 126 -13.32 1.27 -8.65
CA LEU A 126 -12.45 2.44 -8.49
C LEU A 126 -10.99 2.15 -8.91
N PHE A 127 -10.55 0.91 -8.76
CA PHE A 127 -9.20 0.48 -9.13
C PHE A 127 -9.12 -0.15 -10.53
N ASP A 128 -10.22 -0.24 -11.25
CA ASP A 128 -10.22 -0.68 -12.66
C ASP A 128 -9.85 0.50 -13.57
N LYS A 129 -8.66 0.47 -14.15
CA LYS A 129 -8.12 1.56 -14.99
C LYS A 129 -8.99 1.94 -16.18
N ASP A 130 -9.86 1.02 -16.65
CA ASP A 130 -10.75 1.29 -17.78
C ASP A 130 -12.10 1.88 -17.32
N ASN A 131 -12.52 1.60 -16.09
CA ASN A 131 -13.86 1.93 -15.59
C ASN A 131 -13.89 2.97 -14.48
N TYR A 132 -12.74 3.28 -13.82
CA TYR A 132 -12.71 4.17 -12.67
C TYR A 132 -13.35 5.54 -12.94
N ALA A 133 -13.13 6.12 -14.13
CA ALA A 133 -13.61 7.47 -14.44
C ALA A 133 -15.14 7.53 -14.48
N SER A 134 -15.80 6.53 -15.09
CA SER A 134 -17.26 6.43 -15.10
C SER A 134 -17.82 6.12 -13.71
N TYR A 135 -17.13 5.28 -12.94
CA TYR A 135 -17.49 5.00 -11.56
C TYR A 135 -17.43 6.28 -10.69
N VAL A 136 -16.32 7.02 -10.75
CA VAL A 136 -16.16 8.27 -10.00
C VAL A 136 -17.18 9.32 -10.44
N ALA A 137 -17.45 9.45 -11.74
CA ALA A 137 -18.44 10.42 -12.24
C ALA A 137 -19.83 10.16 -11.64
N GLY A 138 -20.24 8.89 -11.49
CA GLY A 138 -21.50 8.47 -10.90
C GLY A 138 -21.50 8.42 -9.37
N SER A 139 -20.37 8.65 -8.71
CA SER A 139 -20.23 8.54 -7.26
C SER A 139 -20.71 9.80 -6.52
N PRO A 140 -21.07 9.71 -5.24
CA PRO A 140 -21.41 10.86 -4.43
C PRO A 140 -20.20 11.76 -4.15
N ASP A 141 -20.46 13.03 -3.82
CA ASP A 141 -19.39 14.04 -3.66
C ASP A 141 -18.39 13.70 -2.55
N TRP A 142 -18.83 13.06 -1.47
CA TRP A 142 -17.91 12.64 -0.42
C TRP A 142 -16.85 11.65 -0.93
N LEU A 143 -17.21 10.74 -1.84
CA LEU A 143 -16.26 9.79 -2.44
C LEU A 143 -15.36 10.54 -3.44
N LYS A 144 -15.92 11.42 -4.26
CA LYS A 144 -15.15 12.25 -5.19
C LYS A 144 -14.10 13.09 -4.46
N ASN A 145 -14.42 13.64 -3.29
CA ASN A 145 -13.48 14.42 -2.47
C ASN A 145 -12.30 13.56 -1.99
N MET A 146 -12.57 12.31 -1.52
CA MET A 146 -11.48 11.39 -1.15
C MET A 146 -10.63 10.98 -2.35
N VAL A 147 -11.25 10.72 -3.48
CA VAL A 147 -10.55 10.38 -4.74
C VAL A 147 -9.69 11.54 -5.23
N ALA A 148 -10.13 12.79 -5.02
CA ALA A 148 -9.37 13.97 -5.40
C ALA A 148 -8.02 14.09 -4.67
N GLU A 149 -7.89 13.55 -3.44
CA GLU A 149 -6.60 13.52 -2.73
C GLU A 149 -5.55 12.65 -3.45
N TYR A 150 -6.00 11.73 -4.30
CA TYR A 150 -5.16 10.89 -5.18
C TYR A 150 -5.10 11.44 -6.63
N ASP A 151 -5.22 12.77 -6.82
CA ASP A 151 -5.28 13.44 -8.12
C ASP A 151 -6.40 12.88 -9.04
N GLY A 152 -7.50 12.41 -8.44
CA GLY A 152 -8.66 11.88 -9.15
C GLY A 152 -8.54 10.44 -9.62
N ASN A 153 -7.40 9.76 -9.41
CA ASN A 153 -7.18 8.39 -9.85
C ASN A 153 -6.31 7.58 -8.86
N PRO A 154 -6.92 6.91 -7.87
CA PRO A 154 -6.20 6.09 -6.89
C PRO A 154 -5.38 4.95 -7.53
N TYR A 155 -5.89 4.32 -8.59
CA TYR A 155 -5.13 3.28 -9.30
C TYR A 155 -3.83 3.85 -9.90
N ALA A 156 -3.90 4.96 -10.63
CA ALA A 156 -2.72 5.58 -11.21
C ALA A 156 -1.72 6.02 -10.12
N ARG A 157 -2.21 6.53 -8.96
CA ARG A 157 -1.38 6.87 -7.83
C ARG A 157 -0.64 5.65 -7.28
N LEU A 158 -1.31 4.51 -7.11
CA LEU A 158 -0.68 3.27 -6.67
C LEU A 158 0.44 2.84 -7.63
N ILE A 159 0.19 2.86 -8.93
CA ILE A 159 1.16 2.48 -9.97
C ILE A 159 2.34 3.47 -10.05
N GLU A 160 2.09 4.78 -9.94
CA GLU A 160 3.13 5.81 -9.87
C GLU A 160 4.12 5.52 -8.73
N LEU A 161 3.58 5.35 -7.53
CA LEU A 161 4.39 5.10 -6.33
C LEU A 161 5.07 3.74 -6.35
N ALA A 162 4.42 2.70 -6.88
CA ALA A 162 5.01 1.39 -7.06
C ALA A 162 6.22 1.44 -8.02
N LYS A 163 6.11 2.15 -9.14
CA LYS A 163 7.23 2.37 -10.07
C LYS A 163 8.36 3.18 -9.43
N GLN A 164 8.04 4.17 -8.62
CA GLN A 164 9.03 4.92 -7.86
C GLN A 164 9.76 4.00 -6.87
N ALA A 165 9.02 3.21 -6.10
CA ALA A 165 9.54 2.31 -5.08
C ALA A 165 10.41 1.18 -5.66
N SER A 166 10.06 0.67 -6.85
CA SER A 166 10.83 -0.37 -7.56
C SER A 166 12.25 0.07 -7.95
N ARG A 167 12.57 1.37 -7.86
CA ARG A 167 13.95 1.86 -8.09
C ARG A 167 14.86 1.61 -6.91
N CYS A 168 14.30 1.44 -5.70
CA CYS A 168 15.08 1.24 -4.48
C CYS A 168 14.83 -0.11 -3.80
N GLY A 169 13.77 -0.84 -4.13
CA GLY A 169 13.42 -2.12 -3.52
C GLY A 169 12.68 -3.05 -4.47
N VAL A 170 12.21 -4.18 -3.97
CA VAL A 170 11.52 -5.23 -4.73
C VAL A 170 10.08 -5.33 -4.26
N ILE A 171 9.11 -5.24 -5.18
CA ILE A 171 7.71 -5.50 -4.86
C ILE A 171 7.55 -7.00 -4.62
N LYS A 172 7.05 -7.38 -3.44
CA LYS A 172 6.96 -8.74 -2.95
C LYS A 172 5.53 -9.25 -2.80
N GLY A 173 4.54 -8.38 -2.80
CA GLY A 173 3.15 -8.80 -2.65
C GLY A 173 2.16 -7.64 -2.72
N ILE A 174 0.90 -8.00 -2.75
CA ILE A 174 -0.25 -7.10 -2.77
C ILE A 174 -1.17 -7.49 -1.61
N LEU A 175 -1.67 -6.49 -0.86
CA LEU A 175 -2.69 -6.65 0.18
C LEU A 175 -3.97 -5.99 -0.32
N LEU A 176 -5.07 -6.71 -0.27
CA LEU A 176 -6.40 -6.22 -0.64
C LEU A 176 -7.37 -6.42 0.53
N HIS A 177 -8.02 -5.36 0.97
CA HIS A 177 -9.19 -5.46 1.84
C HIS A 177 -10.34 -4.64 1.24
N GLN A 178 -11.24 -5.33 0.57
CA GLN A 178 -12.38 -4.74 -0.15
C GLN A 178 -13.46 -5.80 -0.37
N GLY A 179 -14.71 -5.39 -0.41
CA GLY A 179 -15.83 -6.28 -0.68
C GLY A 179 -17.15 -5.77 -0.13
N GLU A 180 -17.14 -4.97 0.95
CA GLU A 180 -18.35 -4.49 1.62
C GLU A 180 -19.26 -3.74 0.65
N SER A 181 -18.69 -2.84 -0.15
CA SER A 181 -19.44 -2.08 -1.17
C SER A 181 -19.79 -2.89 -2.42
N ASN A 182 -19.26 -4.09 -2.57
CA ASN A 182 -19.59 -5.06 -3.61
C ASN A 182 -20.43 -6.24 -3.09
N THR A 183 -20.92 -6.19 -1.85
CA THR A 183 -21.74 -7.28 -1.28
C THR A 183 -22.91 -7.62 -2.21
N GLY A 184 -23.05 -8.90 -2.53
CA GLY A 184 -24.03 -9.39 -3.48
C GLY A 184 -23.60 -9.38 -4.94
N ASP A 185 -22.36 -9.05 -5.24
CA ASP A 185 -21.78 -9.08 -6.59
C ASP A 185 -21.04 -10.40 -6.85
N PRO A 186 -21.63 -11.37 -7.57
CA PRO A 186 -20.99 -12.66 -7.81
C PRO A 186 -19.77 -12.56 -8.76
N ASP A 187 -19.68 -11.48 -9.53
CA ASP A 187 -18.59 -11.25 -10.50
C ASP A 187 -17.37 -10.56 -9.86
N TRP A 188 -17.43 -10.23 -8.56
CA TRP A 188 -16.35 -9.55 -7.87
C TRP A 188 -14.99 -10.24 -8.00
N PRO A 189 -14.86 -11.60 -7.95
CA PRO A 189 -13.56 -12.26 -8.14
C PRO A 189 -12.93 -11.95 -9.51
N MET A 190 -13.74 -11.89 -10.56
CA MET A 190 -13.26 -11.54 -11.90
C MET A 190 -12.84 -10.06 -12.01
N LYS A 191 -13.54 -9.18 -11.30
CA LYS A 191 -13.17 -7.75 -11.21
C LYS A 191 -11.86 -7.57 -10.47
N VAL A 192 -11.66 -8.28 -9.35
CA VAL A 192 -10.38 -8.29 -8.64
C VAL A 192 -9.26 -8.82 -9.53
N LYS A 193 -9.52 -9.94 -10.25
CA LYS A 193 -8.53 -10.46 -11.20
C LYS A 193 -8.13 -9.42 -12.24
N LYS A 194 -9.07 -8.69 -12.81
CA LYS A 194 -8.78 -7.62 -13.77
C LYS A 194 -7.87 -6.54 -13.16
N VAL A 195 -8.16 -6.09 -11.94
CA VAL A 195 -7.32 -5.11 -11.23
C VAL A 195 -5.93 -5.67 -10.97
N TYR A 196 -5.83 -6.90 -10.49
CA TYR A 196 -4.57 -7.60 -10.25
C TYR A 196 -3.72 -7.72 -11.52
N ASP A 197 -4.30 -8.22 -12.62
CA ASP A 197 -3.61 -8.36 -13.91
C ASP A 197 -3.14 -7.00 -14.46
N ASN A 198 -3.94 -5.95 -14.28
CA ASN A 198 -3.57 -4.59 -14.64
C ASN A 198 -2.35 -4.10 -13.84
N ILE A 199 -2.31 -4.33 -12.52
CA ILE A 199 -1.16 -3.96 -11.69
C ILE A 199 0.11 -4.67 -12.18
N LEU A 200 0.06 -5.97 -12.40
CA LEU A 200 1.23 -6.72 -12.90
C LEU A 200 1.68 -6.19 -14.27
N SER A 201 0.74 -6.00 -15.19
CA SER A 201 1.03 -5.49 -16.53
C SER A 201 1.67 -4.10 -16.50
N ASP A 202 1.10 -3.17 -15.71
CA ASP A 202 1.58 -1.78 -15.66
C ASP A 202 2.92 -1.64 -14.92
N LEU A 203 3.28 -2.64 -14.11
CA LEU A 203 4.59 -2.77 -13.46
C LEU A 203 5.60 -3.61 -14.27
N GLY A 204 5.18 -4.19 -15.39
CA GLY A 204 6.04 -5.06 -16.23
C GLY A 204 6.37 -6.39 -15.58
N LEU A 205 5.52 -6.88 -14.69
CA LEU A 205 5.69 -8.15 -13.98
C LEU A 205 5.00 -9.31 -14.73
N GLN A 206 5.48 -10.52 -14.49
CA GLN A 206 4.88 -11.71 -15.10
C GLN A 206 3.51 -12.03 -14.47
N PRO A 207 2.58 -12.62 -15.22
CA PRO A 207 1.32 -13.10 -14.67
C PRO A 207 1.54 -14.02 -13.46
N ASN A 208 0.74 -13.81 -12.41
CA ASN A 208 0.79 -14.58 -11.17
C ASN A 208 2.16 -14.55 -10.43
N SER A 209 3.00 -13.54 -10.67
CA SER A 209 4.33 -13.45 -10.05
C SER A 209 4.33 -12.81 -8.66
N LEU A 210 3.22 -12.20 -8.24
CA LEU A 210 3.10 -11.60 -6.91
C LEU A 210 2.00 -12.29 -6.10
N PRO A 211 2.27 -12.74 -4.89
CA PRO A 211 1.23 -13.15 -3.95
C PRO A 211 0.22 -12.01 -3.72
N LEU A 212 -1.06 -12.36 -3.68
CA LEU A 212 -2.16 -11.46 -3.32
C LEU A 212 -2.79 -11.95 -2.03
N LEU A 213 -2.66 -11.18 -0.95
CA LEU A 213 -3.34 -11.43 0.32
C LEU A 213 -4.66 -10.68 0.33
N VAL A 214 -5.74 -11.38 0.64
CA VAL A 214 -7.09 -10.80 0.66
C VAL A 214 -7.73 -11.09 2.00
N GLY A 215 -8.02 -10.04 2.77
CA GLY A 215 -8.72 -10.17 4.04
C GLY A 215 -10.21 -10.43 3.83
N GLU A 216 -10.77 -11.38 4.60
CA GLU A 216 -12.22 -11.51 4.75
C GLU A 216 -12.79 -10.28 5.46
N LEU A 217 -14.04 -9.95 5.15
CA LEU A 217 -14.81 -8.93 5.85
C LEU A 217 -15.20 -9.42 7.24
N VAL A 218 -15.68 -8.53 8.09
CA VAL A 218 -16.15 -8.90 9.44
C VAL A 218 -17.00 -10.16 9.37
N SER A 219 -16.63 -11.16 10.16
CA SER A 219 -17.23 -12.50 10.09
C SER A 219 -18.68 -12.53 10.59
N GLU A 220 -19.43 -13.56 10.19
CA GLU A 220 -20.78 -13.80 10.69
C GLU A 220 -20.79 -13.99 12.23
N GLY A 221 -19.76 -14.64 12.78
CA GLY A 221 -19.58 -14.84 14.21
C GLY A 221 -19.46 -13.52 15.00
N GLN A 222 -18.99 -12.45 14.36
CA GLN A 222 -18.97 -11.07 14.89
C GLN A 222 -20.22 -10.26 14.47
N GLY A 223 -21.19 -10.87 13.83
CA GLY A 223 -22.41 -10.22 13.34
C GLY A 223 -22.17 -9.32 12.13
N GLY A 224 -21.15 -9.61 11.32
CA GLY A 224 -20.71 -8.80 10.17
C GLY A 224 -21.85 -8.49 9.19
N ALA A 225 -22.10 -7.20 8.95
CA ALA A 225 -23.19 -6.75 8.07
C ALA A 225 -22.98 -7.16 6.60
N CYS A 226 -21.74 -7.40 6.20
CA CYS A 226 -21.35 -7.85 4.87
C CYS A 226 -20.77 -9.28 4.86
N ALA A 227 -20.94 -10.07 5.92
CA ALA A 227 -20.37 -11.41 6.06
C ALA A 227 -20.76 -12.36 4.91
N SER A 228 -21.92 -12.15 4.28
CA SER A 228 -22.37 -12.90 3.10
C SER A 228 -21.43 -12.74 1.88
N MET A 229 -20.51 -11.79 1.91
CA MET A 229 -19.48 -11.63 0.87
C MET A 229 -18.29 -12.58 1.07
N ASN A 230 -18.00 -13.05 2.28
CA ASN A 230 -16.85 -13.91 2.56
C ASN A 230 -16.82 -15.20 1.72
N PRO A 231 -17.94 -15.92 1.49
CA PRO A 231 -17.95 -17.04 0.56
C PRO A 231 -17.60 -16.68 -0.90
N VAL A 232 -17.80 -15.44 -1.31
CA VAL A 232 -17.38 -14.94 -2.63
C VAL A 232 -15.87 -14.66 -2.63
N ILE A 233 -15.36 -14.04 -1.56
CA ILE A 233 -13.93 -13.78 -1.35
C ILE A 233 -13.15 -15.10 -1.37
N GLN A 234 -13.65 -16.13 -0.70
CA GLN A 234 -13.02 -17.46 -0.63
C GLN A 234 -12.89 -18.16 -1.99
N LYS A 235 -13.60 -17.71 -3.03
CA LYS A 235 -13.47 -18.24 -4.41
C LYS A 235 -12.35 -17.58 -5.20
N LEU A 236 -11.69 -16.55 -4.70
CA LEU A 236 -10.58 -15.90 -5.42
C LEU A 236 -9.46 -16.85 -5.84
N PRO A 237 -9.03 -17.87 -5.04
CA PRO A 237 -8.01 -18.83 -5.46
C PRO A 237 -8.38 -19.62 -6.72
N GLU A 238 -9.67 -19.77 -7.03
CA GLU A 238 -10.14 -20.39 -8.27
C GLU A 238 -9.85 -19.52 -9.50
N THR A 239 -9.66 -18.22 -9.28
CA THR A 239 -9.49 -17.20 -10.34
C THR A 239 -8.04 -16.71 -10.43
N ILE A 240 -7.35 -16.57 -9.29
CA ILE A 240 -5.97 -16.10 -9.16
C ILE A 240 -5.21 -17.13 -8.32
N PRO A 241 -4.36 -17.98 -8.90
CA PRO A 241 -3.75 -19.13 -8.21
C PRO A 241 -2.85 -18.75 -7.02
N VAL A 242 -2.30 -17.52 -7.00
CA VAL A 242 -1.39 -17.02 -5.97
C VAL A 242 -2.09 -16.18 -4.89
N VAL A 243 -3.42 -16.30 -4.80
CA VAL A 243 -4.20 -15.66 -3.73
C VAL A 243 -4.15 -16.47 -2.45
N HIS A 244 -4.00 -15.76 -1.35
CA HIS A 244 -4.18 -16.28 0.00
C HIS A 244 -5.29 -15.47 0.69
N VAL A 245 -6.40 -16.13 0.99
CA VAL A 245 -7.49 -15.53 1.74
C VAL A 245 -7.18 -15.63 3.23
N VAL A 246 -7.27 -14.52 3.94
CA VAL A 246 -7.02 -14.42 5.37
C VAL A 246 -8.34 -14.36 6.12
N SER A 247 -8.56 -15.32 6.99
CA SER A 247 -9.79 -15.42 7.75
C SER A 247 -9.92 -14.30 8.79
N SER A 248 -11.09 -13.69 8.85
CA SER A 248 -11.47 -12.71 9.87
C SER A 248 -12.15 -13.33 11.09
N GLU A 249 -12.22 -14.66 11.16
CA GLU A 249 -12.90 -15.35 12.25
C GLU A 249 -12.29 -14.99 13.62
N GLY A 250 -13.12 -14.54 14.55
CA GLY A 250 -12.70 -14.10 15.89
C GLY A 250 -12.10 -12.68 15.95
N CYS A 251 -11.82 -12.01 14.81
CA CYS A 251 -11.35 -10.63 14.83
C CYS A 251 -12.48 -9.69 15.27
N GLU A 252 -12.23 -8.92 16.32
CA GLU A 252 -13.23 -8.05 16.93
C GLU A 252 -13.67 -6.93 15.97
N ALA A 253 -15.01 -6.74 15.87
CA ALA A 253 -15.60 -5.65 15.11
C ALA A 253 -16.11 -4.54 16.03
N VAL A 254 -16.20 -3.31 15.51
CA VAL A 254 -16.89 -2.21 16.19
C VAL A 254 -18.42 -2.33 16.02
N SER A 255 -19.17 -1.49 16.72
CA SER A 255 -20.64 -1.57 16.81
C SER A 255 -21.38 -1.46 15.48
N ASP A 256 -20.76 -0.89 14.43
CA ASP A 256 -21.35 -0.81 13.09
C ASP A 256 -21.33 -2.15 12.33
N ARG A 257 -20.55 -3.12 12.81
CA ARG A 257 -20.40 -4.47 12.24
C ARG A 257 -19.87 -4.47 10.79
N LEU A 258 -19.27 -3.38 10.36
CA LEU A 258 -18.58 -3.22 9.06
C LEU A 258 -17.08 -3.11 9.23
N HIS A 259 -16.63 -2.49 10.32
CA HIS A 259 -15.23 -2.21 10.55
C HIS A 259 -14.69 -3.01 11.72
N PHE A 260 -13.42 -3.38 11.62
CA PHE A 260 -12.71 -4.00 12.74
C PHE A 260 -12.35 -2.96 13.79
N SER A 261 -12.31 -3.39 15.05
CA SER A 261 -11.71 -2.61 16.13
C SER A 261 -10.17 -2.56 15.98
N ALA A 262 -9.51 -1.72 16.76
CA ALA A 262 -8.06 -1.72 16.79
C ALA A 262 -7.47 -3.08 17.21
N ALA A 263 -8.12 -3.78 18.15
CA ALA A 263 -7.75 -5.14 18.53
C ALA A 263 -7.96 -6.14 17.38
N GLY A 264 -9.08 -6.01 16.65
CA GLY A 264 -9.38 -6.83 15.47
C GLY A 264 -8.34 -6.67 14.36
N TYR A 265 -7.87 -5.45 14.06
CA TYR A 265 -6.80 -5.26 13.09
C TYR A 265 -5.49 -5.90 13.55
N ARG A 266 -5.08 -5.72 14.80
CA ARG A 266 -3.85 -6.32 15.33
C ARG A 266 -3.85 -7.84 15.23
N GLU A 267 -5.00 -8.49 15.43
CA GLU A 267 -5.14 -9.94 15.32
C GLU A 267 -5.19 -10.41 13.87
N HIS A 268 -5.96 -9.74 13.01
CA HIS A 268 -6.08 -10.05 11.60
C HIS A 268 -4.72 -10.05 10.92
N ASP A 269 -3.92 -9.02 11.16
CA ASP A 269 -2.62 -8.80 10.53
C ASP A 269 -1.56 -9.82 10.97
N THR A 270 -1.65 -10.30 12.21
CA THR A 270 -0.76 -11.38 12.67
C THR A 270 -1.03 -12.66 11.87
N ARG A 271 -2.27 -12.91 11.46
CA ARG A 271 -2.65 -14.06 10.61
C ARG A 271 -2.21 -13.88 9.15
N ASP A 272 -2.28 -12.65 8.62
CA ASP A 272 -1.80 -12.29 7.29
C ASP A 272 -0.33 -12.70 7.12
N ASN A 273 0.51 -12.41 8.10
CA ASN A 273 1.93 -12.76 8.07
C ASN A 273 2.18 -14.25 8.09
N LEU A 274 1.46 -14.99 8.92
CA LEU A 274 1.59 -16.47 8.98
C LEU A 274 1.24 -17.12 7.64
N ASN A 275 0.26 -16.57 6.92
CA ASN A 275 -0.12 -17.06 5.61
C ASN A 275 0.88 -16.63 4.53
N PHE A 276 1.39 -15.39 4.60
CA PHE A 276 2.40 -14.89 3.68
C PHE A 276 3.74 -15.62 3.83
N GLU A 277 4.20 -15.87 5.06
CA GLU A 277 5.40 -16.68 5.29
C GLU A 277 5.29 -18.10 4.73
N LYS A 278 4.10 -18.70 4.79
CA LYS A 278 3.83 -20.00 4.15
C LYS A 278 3.92 -19.91 2.63
N ALA A 279 3.39 -18.83 2.03
CA ALA A 279 3.46 -18.59 0.59
C ALA A 279 4.90 -18.43 0.11
N LEU A 280 5.73 -17.67 0.83
CA LEU A 280 7.16 -17.48 0.51
C LEU A 280 8.01 -18.77 0.66
N LYS A 281 7.59 -19.73 1.47
CA LYS A 281 8.32 -20.99 1.68
C LYS A 281 7.96 -22.08 0.67
N THR A 282 6.95 -21.84 -0.18
CA THR A 282 6.48 -22.79 -1.21
C THR A 282 7.10 -22.52 -2.58
N GLU A 283 7.87 -21.44 -2.74
CA GLU A 283 8.75 -21.13 -3.88
C GLU A 283 10.18 -21.64 -3.62
#